data_968626525eac93a6aeff72950559afe1
#
_entry.id   968626525eac93a6aeff72950559afe1
#
_cell.length_a   1.000
_cell.length_b   1.000
_cell.length_c   1.000
_cell.angle_alpha   90.00
_cell.angle_beta   90.00
_cell.angle_gamma   90.00
#
_symmetry.space_group_name_H-M   'P 1'
#
loop_
_entity.id
_entity.type
_entity.pdbx_description
1 polymer ?
#
loop_
_entity_poly.entity_id
_entity_poly.type
_entity_poly.pdbx_seq_one_letter_code
_entity_poly.pdbx_strand_id
1 'polypeptide(L)'
;SENPSKIRKQIYKYLKKKISHNISNRNLAIKKAIMESRINEIIIIAGKGHENTQDYGNVIYKISDKEIVNKLKIKKIKKNKLELLNNYEILKSLLETKKKYYFDKICINSKEVKKNNLFLAIKGKNKDGHDFVSKAFKAGAIGAITSKQNYFDKTIKVKDTLSFLESFSIKKRERTNAKIIAITGSSGKTTAKFLLSKTLNLFGSTYSSPRSFNNHIGVPLSLSNLRVDNKFGVFEIGMSKAGEIKKLSRLIKPEIAIITNIGEAHIENFKFLKDIAKAKAEIIENIQKRGILILNRDDKYFDFLNKIAIKKNIKVLNFGFSSKSDFSIKQIRSKKIKIKYFKKHIILKDINLNNLSKLNLLCCLSVLHALKLDINQIRSFVNFFKPLAGRGKIYKIKRYNKIFNLVDESYNSNPSSVKQVINNLDYLNNNSKKYIILGDMLELGNKSEFYHKSLSTILNKSKINKVFVYGKNVMTTYKNLLKKKKRKCDSK
;
A
#
# COMPACT_ATOMS: atom_id res chain seq x y z
N SER A 1 44.94 -31.40 8.93
CA SER A 1 44.04 -30.44 8.22
C SER A 1 44.73 -29.09 8.13
N GLU A 2 44.63 -28.41 6.99
CA GLU A 2 45.25 -27.09 6.82
C GLU A 2 44.64 -26.03 7.75
N ASN A 3 45.48 -25.11 8.22
CA ASN A 3 45.04 -24.05 9.11
C ASN A 3 43.98 -23.15 8.46
N PRO A 4 42.74 -23.11 8.98
CA PRO A 4 41.62 -22.38 8.36
C PRO A 4 41.87 -20.87 8.16
N SER A 5 42.75 -20.26 8.99
CA SER A 5 43.08 -18.84 8.84
C SER A 5 43.99 -18.59 7.64
N LYS A 6 44.86 -19.56 7.29
CA LYS A 6 45.77 -19.50 6.13
C LYS A 6 44.95 -19.61 4.83
N ILE A 7 44.01 -20.56 4.79
CA ILE A 7 43.08 -20.73 3.65
C ILE A 7 42.25 -19.47 3.42
N ARG A 8 41.65 -18.91 4.47
CA ARG A 8 40.85 -17.68 4.36
C ARG A 8 41.66 -16.49 3.85
N LYS A 9 42.92 -16.34 4.34
CA LYS A 9 43.81 -15.28 3.87
C LYS A 9 44.14 -15.42 2.38
N GLN A 10 44.39 -16.65 1.91
CA GLN A 10 44.62 -16.93 0.49
C GLN A 10 43.42 -16.56 -0.36
N ILE A 11 42.23 -17.05 -0.02
CA ILE A 11 41.00 -16.73 -0.74
C ILE A 11 40.72 -15.21 -0.75
N TYR A 12 40.84 -14.56 0.40
CA TYR A 12 40.56 -13.12 0.56
C TYR A 12 41.51 -12.25 -0.26
N LYS A 13 42.70 -12.73 -0.60
CA LYS A 13 43.71 -12.04 -1.44
C LYS A 13 43.15 -11.82 -2.88
N TYR A 14 42.33 -12.73 -3.36
CA TYR A 14 41.76 -12.68 -4.73
C TYR A 14 40.35 -12.04 -4.79
N LEU A 15 39.76 -11.71 -3.65
CA LEU A 15 38.43 -11.11 -3.59
C LEU A 15 38.50 -9.59 -3.55
N LYS A 16 37.51 -8.92 -4.18
CA LYS A 16 37.37 -7.48 -4.08
C LYS A 16 37.00 -7.09 -2.65
N LYS A 17 37.88 -6.41 -1.92
CA LYS A 17 37.70 -6.01 -0.50
C LYS A 17 36.39 -5.27 -0.25
N LYS A 18 35.88 -4.53 -1.24
CA LYS A 18 34.65 -3.73 -1.12
C LYS A 18 33.36 -4.56 -1.02
N ILE A 19 33.37 -5.82 -1.44
CA ILE A 19 32.21 -6.71 -1.50
C ILE A 19 32.40 -8.02 -0.73
N SER A 20 33.53 -8.17 -0.01
CA SER A 20 33.86 -9.39 0.72
C SER A 20 34.19 -9.11 2.18
N HIS A 21 33.81 -10.01 3.06
CA HIS A 21 34.08 -9.96 4.48
C HIS A 21 34.83 -11.22 4.92
N ASN A 22 35.98 -11.04 5.59
CA ASN A 22 36.74 -12.16 6.19
C ASN A 22 36.27 -12.36 7.63
N ILE A 23 35.40 -13.33 7.87
CA ILE A 23 34.84 -13.66 9.16
C ILE A 23 35.27 -15.08 9.55
N SER A 24 36.04 -15.23 10.63
CA SER A 24 36.61 -16.50 11.07
C SER A 24 35.57 -17.47 11.63
N ASN A 25 34.52 -16.96 12.24
CA ASN A 25 33.46 -17.75 12.87
C ASN A 25 32.26 -17.92 11.92
N ARG A 26 31.97 -19.19 11.56
CA ARG A 26 30.89 -19.53 10.62
C ARG A 26 29.51 -19.04 11.09
N ASN A 27 29.23 -19.17 12.39
CA ASN A 27 27.97 -18.71 12.97
C ASN A 27 27.83 -17.18 12.85
N LEU A 28 28.90 -16.42 13.10
CA LEU A 28 28.90 -14.98 12.91
C LEU A 28 28.79 -14.59 11.43
N ALA A 29 29.42 -15.34 10.52
CA ALA A 29 29.33 -15.10 9.09
C ALA A 29 27.89 -15.29 8.58
N ILE A 30 27.22 -16.39 8.95
CA ILE A 30 25.83 -16.67 8.61
C ILE A 30 24.89 -15.60 9.19
N LYS A 31 25.07 -15.24 10.46
CA LYS A 31 24.30 -14.19 11.12
C LYS A 31 24.45 -12.85 10.41
N LYS A 32 25.68 -12.48 10.04
CA LYS A 32 25.97 -11.22 9.35
C LYS A 32 25.33 -11.20 7.97
N ALA A 33 25.49 -12.26 7.17
CA ALA A 33 24.87 -12.38 5.85
C ALA A 33 23.34 -12.24 5.92
N ILE A 34 22.68 -12.87 6.89
CA ILE A 34 21.22 -12.78 7.08
C ILE A 34 20.79 -11.38 7.56
N MET A 35 21.60 -10.74 8.41
CA MET A 35 21.28 -9.39 8.91
C MET A 35 21.45 -8.30 7.85
N GLU A 36 22.40 -8.47 6.93
CA GLU A 36 22.67 -7.53 5.84
C GLU A 36 21.84 -7.80 4.59
N SER A 37 21.26 -9.01 4.44
CA SER A 37 20.41 -9.36 3.31
C SER A 37 19.11 -8.58 3.31
N ARG A 38 18.66 -8.28 2.10
CA ARG A 38 17.41 -7.55 1.79
C ARG A 38 16.32 -8.51 1.35
N ILE A 39 15.09 -8.04 1.35
CA ILE A 39 13.94 -8.81 0.83
C ILE A 39 14.19 -9.16 -0.64
N ASN A 40 13.97 -10.43 -0.99
CA ASN A 40 14.21 -11.04 -2.30
C ASN A 40 15.69 -11.26 -2.69
N GLU A 41 16.63 -11.12 -1.76
CA GLU A 41 18.00 -11.59 -1.96
C GLU A 41 18.11 -13.08 -1.58
N ILE A 42 18.98 -13.80 -2.27
CA ILE A 42 19.26 -15.21 -2.04
C ILE A 42 20.59 -15.32 -1.31
N ILE A 43 20.58 -15.96 -0.15
CA ILE A 43 21.81 -16.28 0.59
C ILE A 43 22.14 -17.73 0.30
N ILE A 44 23.32 -17.95 -0.27
CA ILE A 44 23.88 -19.30 -0.48
C ILE A 44 24.88 -19.58 0.64
N ILE A 45 24.62 -20.64 1.42
CA ILE A 45 25.55 -21.13 2.42
C ILE A 45 26.19 -22.41 1.87
N ALA A 46 27.47 -22.33 1.50
CA ALA A 46 28.20 -23.42 0.87
C ALA A 46 29.40 -23.87 1.71
N GLY A 47 29.98 -25.00 1.35
CA GLY A 47 31.27 -25.47 1.88
C GLY A 47 31.22 -26.42 3.07
N LYS A 48 30.01 -26.77 3.57
CA LYS A 48 29.90 -27.76 4.67
C LYS A 48 28.94 -28.92 4.37
N GLY A 49 28.13 -28.81 3.32
CA GLY A 49 27.13 -29.80 2.97
C GLY A 49 26.11 -30.05 4.10
N HIS A 50 25.81 -31.31 4.37
CA HIS A 50 24.83 -31.75 5.38
C HIS A 50 25.47 -32.09 6.75
N GLU A 51 26.77 -31.87 6.91
CA GLU A 51 27.48 -32.18 8.14
C GLU A 51 27.00 -31.32 9.32
N ASN A 52 26.80 -31.99 10.46
CA ASN A 52 26.36 -31.36 11.71
C ASN A 52 27.51 -31.06 12.66
N THR A 53 28.76 -31.35 12.25
CA THR A 53 29.96 -31.17 13.05
C THR A 53 30.99 -30.37 12.30
N GLN A 54 31.85 -29.65 12.99
CA GLN A 54 33.00 -28.97 12.44
C GLN A 54 34.25 -29.37 13.27
N ASP A 55 35.21 -30.02 12.62
CA ASP A 55 36.46 -30.45 13.20
C ASP A 55 37.51 -29.37 13.03
N TYR A 56 38.12 -28.96 14.12
CA TYR A 56 39.25 -28.02 14.20
C TYR A 56 40.54 -28.71 14.61
N GLY A 57 40.64 -30.03 14.43
CA GLY A 57 41.77 -30.85 14.81
C GLY A 57 41.66 -31.39 16.24
N ASN A 58 41.75 -30.55 17.24
CA ASN A 58 41.68 -30.94 18.65
C ASN A 58 40.29 -30.85 19.27
N VAL A 59 39.31 -30.22 18.57
CA VAL A 59 37.97 -30.02 19.10
C VAL A 59 36.93 -30.13 17.97
N ILE A 60 35.97 -31.01 18.16
CA ILE A 60 34.83 -31.16 17.25
C ILE A 60 33.64 -30.34 17.80
N TYR A 61 33.22 -29.33 17.06
CA TYR A 61 32.06 -28.54 17.41
C TYR A 61 30.82 -29.06 16.66
N LYS A 62 29.74 -29.28 17.39
CA LYS A 62 28.45 -29.60 16.83
C LYS A 62 27.80 -28.29 16.30
N ILE A 63 27.87 -28.08 15.00
CA ILE A 63 27.36 -26.84 14.35
C ILE A 63 26.55 -27.26 13.14
N SER A 64 25.25 -26.92 13.14
CA SER A 64 24.38 -27.07 12.02
C SER A 64 23.98 -25.69 11.46
N ASP A 65 24.22 -25.44 10.17
CA ASP A 65 23.84 -24.19 9.53
C ASP A 65 22.33 -23.96 9.61
N LYS A 66 21.54 -25.04 9.49
CA LYS A 66 20.08 -25.02 9.66
C LYS A 66 19.66 -24.61 11.07
N GLU A 67 20.37 -25.04 12.11
CA GLU A 67 20.12 -24.63 13.49
C GLU A 67 20.49 -23.17 13.72
N ILE A 68 21.60 -22.69 13.15
CA ILE A 68 22.00 -21.28 13.23
C ILE A 68 20.90 -20.41 12.64
N VAL A 69 20.42 -20.73 11.44
CA VAL A 69 19.32 -20.01 10.79
C VAL A 69 18.04 -20.11 11.60
N ASN A 70 17.71 -21.28 12.16
CA ASN A 70 16.53 -21.48 13.01
C ASN A 70 16.61 -20.73 14.33
N LYS A 71 17.78 -20.65 14.97
CA LYS A 71 18.02 -19.87 16.20
C LYS A 71 17.83 -18.36 15.96
N LEU A 72 18.00 -17.87 14.74
CA LEU A 72 17.69 -16.48 14.39
C LEU A 72 16.17 -16.19 14.39
N LYS A 73 15.31 -17.20 14.31
CA LYS A 73 13.85 -17.08 14.55
C LYS A 73 13.52 -16.64 15.98
N ILE A 74 14.43 -16.84 16.93
CA ILE A 74 14.24 -16.42 18.34
C ILE A 74 14.05 -14.92 18.49
N LYS A 75 14.71 -14.08 17.63
CA LYS A 75 14.42 -12.63 17.62
C LYS A 75 12.98 -12.33 17.21
N LYS A 76 12.40 -13.13 16.28
CA LYS A 76 10.99 -13.00 15.88
C LYS A 76 10.05 -13.39 17.02
N ILE A 77 10.40 -14.41 17.81
CA ILE A 77 9.63 -14.84 18.98
C ILE A 77 9.67 -13.76 20.08
N LYS A 78 10.84 -13.16 20.37
CA LYS A 78 10.94 -12.03 21.31
C LYS A 78 10.13 -10.82 20.86
N LYS A 79 10.17 -10.48 19.56
CA LYS A 79 9.35 -9.40 19.00
C LYS A 79 7.85 -9.70 19.08
N ASN A 80 7.44 -10.95 18.82
CA ASN A 80 6.03 -11.34 18.99
C ASN A 80 5.61 -11.24 20.44
N LYS A 81 6.44 -11.64 21.40
CA LYS A 81 6.15 -11.52 22.85
C LYS A 81 5.94 -10.05 23.25
N LEU A 82 6.77 -9.14 22.71
CA LEU A 82 6.62 -7.69 22.96
C LEU A 82 5.29 -7.17 22.42
N GLU A 83 4.88 -7.58 21.21
CA GLU A 83 3.60 -7.18 20.62
C GLU A 83 2.41 -7.71 21.42
N LEU A 84 2.44 -8.98 21.84
CA LEU A 84 1.40 -9.59 22.68
C LEU A 84 1.25 -8.85 24.02
N LEU A 85 2.36 -8.51 24.65
CA LEU A 85 2.37 -7.76 25.91
C LEU A 85 1.82 -6.35 25.69
N ASN A 86 2.27 -5.64 24.67
CA ASN A 86 1.80 -4.30 24.38
C ASN A 86 0.27 -4.27 24.13
N ASN A 87 -0.25 -5.22 23.35
CA ASN A 87 -1.69 -5.31 23.10
C ASN A 87 -2.48 -5.64 24.36
N TYR A 88 -1.96 -6.51 25.24
CA TYR A 88 -2.56 -6.79 26.54
C TYR A 88 -2.59 -5.55 27.43
N GLU A 89 -1.48 -4.80 27.53
CA GLU A 89 -1.40 -3.59 28.34
C GLU A 89 -2.37 -2.49 27.86
N ILE A 90 -2.54 -2.36 26.53
CA ILE A 90 -3.56 -1.45 25.98
C ILE A 90 -4.96 -1.94 26.37
N LEU A 91 -5.26 -3.22 26.20
CA LEU A 91 -6.55 -3.79 26.55
C LEU A 91 -6.87 -3.56 28.04
N LYS A 92 -5.91 -3.85 28.92
CA LYS A 92 -6.01 -3.64 30.36
C LYS A 92 -6.27 -2.16 30.73
N SER A 93 -5.64 -1.23 30.01
CA SER A 93 -5.84 0.21 30.24
C SER A 93 -7.20 0.74 29.80
N LEU A 94 -7.91 0.01 28.97
CA LEU A 94 -9.23 0.40 28.44
C LEU A 94 -10.39 -0.33 29.14
N LEU A 95 -10.12 -1.50 29.71
CA LEU A 95 -11.14 -2.39 30.26
C LEU A 95 -10.66 -2.99 31.56
N GLU A 96 -11.51 -2.95 32.56
CA GLU A 96 -11.32 -3.67 33.82
C GLU A 96 -11.59 -5.17 33.62
N THR A 97 -10.53 -5.89 33.20
CA THR A 97 -10.62 -7.35 33.02
C THR A 97 -9.65 -8.07 33.94
N LYS A 98 -10.15 -9.07 34.68
CA LYS A 98 -9.33 -9.97 35.52
C LYS A 98 -8.56 -10.97 34.66
N LYS A 99 -9.05 -11.31 33.45
CA LYS A 99 -8.42 -12.27 32.54
C LYS A 99 -7.33 -11.63 31.71
N LYS A 100 -6.21 -12.33 31.53
CA LYS A 100 -5.06 -11.89 30.72
C LYS A 100 -5.22 -12.37 29.27
N TYR A 101 -5.39 -11.44 28.33
CA TYR A 101 -5.52 -11.72 26.90
C TYR A 101 -4.26 -11.24 26.16
N TYR A 102 -3.37 -12.15 25.83
CA TYR A 102 -2.17 -11.89 25.04
C TYR A 102 -2.45 -12.20 23.57
N PHE A 103 -2.78 -11.20 22.76
CA PHE A 103 -3.20 -11.38 21.38
C PHE A 103 -2.28 -10.66 20.40
N ASP A 104 -2.20 -11.20 19.16
CA ASP A 104 -1.35 -10.66 18.07
C ASP A 104 -2.07 -9.58 17.29
N LYS A 105 -3.37 -9.79 16.97
CA LYS A 105 -4.17 -8.90 16.13
C LYS A 105 -5.62 -8.84 16.57
N ILE A 106 -6.26 -7.71 16.27
CA ILE A 106 -7.72 -7.59 16.27
C ILE A 106 -8.24 -8.02 14.89
N CYS A 107 -9.24 -8.91 14.87
CA CYS A 107 -9.88 -9.42 13.68
C CYS A 107 -11.40 -9.23 13.75
N ILE A 108 -12.03 -8.74 12.68
CA ILE A 108 -13.47 -8.50 12.59
C ILE A 108 -14.19 -9.50 11.67
N ASN A 109 -13.44 -10.36 10.97
CA ASN A 109 -13.96 -11.37 10.07
C ASN A 109 -13.64 -12.76 10.61
N SER A 110 -14.65 -13.53 11.04
CA SER A 110 -14.47 -14.87 11.61
C SER A 110 -13.75 -15.85 10.69
N LYS A 111 -13.83 -15.66 9.36
CA LYS A 111 -13.12 -16.49 8.35
C LYS A 111 -11.61 -16.19 8.28
N GLU A 112 -11.17 -15.05 8.78
CA GLU A 112 -9.76 -14.61 8.76
C GLU A 112 -9.10 -14.74 10.13
N VAL A 113 -9.84 -15.16 11.15
CA VAL A 113 -9.33 -15.40 12.50
C VAL A 113 -8.25 -16.48 12.46
N LYS A 114 -7.18 -16.24 13.20
CA LYS A 114 -6.08 -17.20 13.43
C LYS A 114 -5.86 -17.34 14.93
N LYS A 115 -5.11 -18.39 15.32
CA LYS A 115 -4.66 -18.59 16.70
C LYS A 115 -4.08 -17.29 17.29
N ASN A 116 -4.44 -16.95 18.51
CA ASN A 116 -4.05 -15.73 19.22
C ASN A 116 -4.58 -14.41 18.63
N ASN A 117 -5.62 -14.44 17.80
CA ASN A 117 -6.32 -13.20 17.46
C ASN A 117 -7.41 -12.89 18.50
N LEU A 118 -7.66 -11.61 18.71
CA LEU A 118 -8.81 -11.11 19.44
C LEU A 118 -9.91 -10.80 18.42
N PHE A 119 -11.08 -11.43 18.55
CA PHE A 119 -12.19 -11.16 17.66
C PHE A 119 -12.98 -9.94 18.16
N LEU A 120 -13.34 -9.04 17.25
CA LEU A 120 -14.18 -7.87 17.55
C LEU A 120 -15.48 -8.00 16.77
N ALA A 121 -16.60 -8.14 17.50
CA ALA A 121 -17.93 -8.27 16.93
C ALA A 121 -18.50 -6.89 16.57
N ILE A 122 -18.52 -6.58 15.27
CA ILE A 122 -19.06 -5.32 14.74
C ILE A 122 -20.40 -5.58 14.08
N LYS A 123 -21.43 -4.80 14.42
CA LYS A 123 -22.70 -4.79 13.71
C LYS A 123 -22.56 -4.02 12.41
N GLY A 124 -22.65 -4.72 11.27
CA GLY A 124 -22.67 -4.15 9.93
C GLY A 124 -24.08 -3.91 9.41
N LYS A 125 -24.20 -3.35 8.19
CA LYS A 125 -25.51 -3.12 7.57
C LYS A 125 -26.31 -4.41 7.32
N ASN A 126 -25.64 -5.46 6.83
CA ASN A 126 -26.28 -6.70 6.37
C ASN A 126 -25.97 -7.92 7.26
N LYS A 127 -25.03 -7.82 8.19
CA LYS A 127 -24.60 -8.91 9.06
C LYS A 127 -24.21 -8.36 10.42
N ASP A 128 -24.54 -9.09 11.48
CA ASP A 128 -24.09 -8.79 12.82
C ASP A 128 -22.87 -9.66 13.18
N GLY A 129 -21.77 -9.01 13.54
CA GLY A 129 -20.54 -9.70 13.95
C GLY A 129 -20.73 -10.59 15.20
N HIS A 130 -21.72 -10.27 16.04
CA HIS A 130 -22.04 -11.03 17.24
C HIS A 130 -22.48 -12.48 16.94
N ASP A 131 -23.12 -12.72 15.79
CA ASP A 131 -23.57 -14.05 15.34
C ASP A 131 -22.39 -14.96 14.97
N PHE A 132 -21.19 -14.39 14.82
CA PHE A 132 -19.98 -15.11 14.41
C PHE A 132 -18.97 -15.36 15.53
N VAL A 133 -19.30 -15.02 16.78
CA VAL A 133 -18.40 -15.19 17.95
C VAL A 133 -18.03 -16.67 18.13
N SER A 134 -19.00 -17.58 18.09
CA SER A 134 -18.74 -19.04 18.18
C SER A 134 -17.79 -19.51 17.07
N LYS A 135 -18.03 -19.06 15.83
CA LYS A 135 -17.15 -19.41 14.68
C LYS A 135 -15.73 -18.86 14.87
N ALA A 136 -15.59 -17.66 15.44
CA ALA A 136 -14.28 -17.07 15.74
C ALA A 136 -13.52 -17.89 16.79
N PHE A 137 -14.18 -18.38 17.84
CA PHE A 137 -13.56 -19.26 18.83
C PHE A 137 -13.13 -20.59 18.22
N LYS A 138 -13.99 -21.23 17.39
CA LYS A 138 -13.63 -22.45 16.65
C LYS A 138 -12.41 -22.24 15.73
N ALA A 139 -12.24 -21.03 15.18
CA ALA A 139 -11.08 -20.67 14.36
C ALA A 139 -9.81 -20.31 15.17
N GLY A 140 -9.87 -20.31 16.50
CA GLY A 140 -8.74 -20.11 17.40
C GLY A 140 -8.60 -18.69 17.98
N ALA A 141 -9.67 -17.89 18.02
CA ALA A 141 -9.68 -16.62 18.75
C ALA A 141 -9.38 -16.87 20.24
N ILE A 142 -8.51 -16.05 20.82
CA ILE A 142 -8.18 -16.13 22.25
C ILE A 142 -9.26 -15.49 23.14
N GLY A 143 -10.02 -14.55 22.57
CA GLY A 143 -11.11 -13.83 23.22
C GLY A 143 -11.96 -13.11 22.18
N ALA A 144 -13.10 -12.57 22.59
CA ALA A 144 -13.95 -11.74 21.76
C ALA A 144 -14.43 -10.49 22.51
N ILE A 145 -14.46 -9.34 21.82
CA ILE A 145 -15.08 -8.11 22.29
C ILE A 145 -16.48 -8.03 21.69
N THR A 146 -17.49 -7.83 22.53
CA THR A 146 -18.91 -7.81 22.13
C THR A 146 -19.64 -6.65 22.82
N SER A 147 -20.70 -6.12 22.20
CA SER A 147 -21.60 -5.15 22.83
C SER A 147 -22.89 -5.82 23.34
N LYS A 148 -23.13 -7.08 23.01
CA LYS A 148 -24.26 -7.88 23.48
C LYS A 148 -23.82 -8.83 24.58
N GLN A 149 -24.77 -9.25 25.44
CA GLN A 149 -24.54 -10.34 26.36
C GLN A 149 -24.19 -11.62 25.61
N ASN A 150 -23.16 -12.34 26.10
CA ASN A 150 -22.72 -13.57 25.46
C ASN A 150 -22.34 -14.60 26.54
N TYR A 151 -22.66 -15.87 26.30
CA TYR A 151 -22.47 -16.97 27.26
C TYR A 151 -21.08 -17.59 27.25
N PHE A 152 -20.16 -17.09 26.36
CA PHE A 152 -18.80 -17.61 26.31
C PHE A 152 -17.90 -16.93 27.33
N ASP A 153 -17.23 -17.70 28.17
CA ASP A 153 -16.31 -17.23 29.21
C ASP A 153 -15.15 -16.33 28.71
N LYS A 154 -14.82 -16.44 27.43
CA LYS A 154 -13.74 -15.67 26.79
C LYS A 154 -14.24 -14.41 26.10
N THR A 155 -15.43 -13.94 26.42
CA THR A 155 -15.96 -12.67 25.90
C THR A 155 -15.76 -11.53 26.90
N ILE A 156 -15.54 -10.35 26.36
CA ILE A 156 -15.48 -9.10 27.11
C ILE A 156 -16.58 -8.20 26.54
N LYS A 157 -17.53 -7.83 27.41
CA LYS A 157 -18.62 -6.92 27.03
C LYS A 157 -18.16 -5.47 27.12
N VAL A 158 -18.44 -4.70 26.06
CA VAL A 158 -18.24 -3.25 26.03
C VAL A 158 -19.54 -2.55 25.64
N LYS A 159 -19.66 -1.25 25.93
CA LYS A 159 -20.85 -0.47 25.56
C LYS A 159 -21.03 -0.40 24.04
N ASP A 160 -19.97 -0.13 23.33
CA ASP A 160 -19.93 -0.08 21.86
C ASP A 160 -18.59 -0.58 21.32
N THR A 161 -18.64 -1.51 20.37
CA THR A 161 -17.45 -2.15 19.81
C THR A 161 -16.65 -1.24 18.87
N LEU A 162 -17.30 -0.28 18.20
CA LEU A 162 -16.60 0.69 17.35
C LEU A 162 -15.86 1.72 18.19
N SER A 163 -16.49 2.25 19.24
CA SER A 163 -15.85 3.16 20.20
C SER A 163 -14.65 2.49 20.90
N PHE A 164 -14.79 1.21 21.25
CA PHE A 164 -13.66 0.42 21.75
C PHE A 164 -12.51 0.36 20.74
N LEU A 165 -12.81 0.05 19.46
CA LEU A 165 -11.81 -0.03 18.40
C LEU A 165 -11.09 1.32 18.20
N GLU A 166 -11.82 2.43 18.18
CA GLU A 166 -11.25 3.77 18.10
C GLU A 166 -10.31 4.04 19.28
N SER A 167 -10.75 3.78 20.50
CA SER A 167 -9.95 3.97 21.74
C SER A 167 -8.68 3.12 21.73
N PHE A 168 -8.80 1.84 21.33
CA PHE A 168 -7.66 0.95 21.20
C PHE A 168 -6.67 1.46 20.15
N SER A 169 -7.17 1.93 19.01
CA SER A 169 -6.33 2.48 17.93
C SER A 169 -5.57 3.74 18.38
N ILE A 170 -6.19 4.62 19.16
CA ILE A 170 -5.54 5.82 19.71
C ILE A 170 -4.41 5.40 20.65
N LYS A 171 -4.64 4.48 21.58
CA LYS A 171 -3.61 3.97 22.49
C LYS A 171 -2.47 3.29 21.73
N LYS A 172 -2.79 2.57 20.66
CA LYS A 172 -1.79 1.97 19.78
C LYS A 172 -0.92 3.02 19.08
N ARG A 173 -1.56 4.12 18.59
CA ARG A 173 -0.86 5.25 17.97
C ARG A 173 0.09 5.96 18.94
N GLU A 174 -0.31 6.11 20.18
CA GLU A 174 0.50 6.73 21.24
C GLU A 174 1.76 5.93 21.58
N ARG A 175 1.71 4.61 21.44
CA ARG A 175 2.80 3.68 21.78
C ARG A 175 3.73 3.32 20.62
N THR A 176 3.46 3.79 19.40
CA THR A 176 4.31 3.49 18.24
C THR A 176 5.29 4.61 17.94
N ASN A 177 6.53 4.23 17.62
CA ASN A 177 7.56 5.11 17.07
C ASN A 177 7.63 5.05 15.54
N ALA A 178 6.72 4.31 14.90
CA ALA A 178 6.67 4.22 13.45
C ALA A 178 6.44 5.57 12.80
N LYS A 179 7.16 5.86 11.71
CA LYS A 179 6.86 7.00 10.84
C LYS A 179 5.58 6.73 10.06
N ILE A 180 4.56 7.56 10.29
CA ILE A 180 3.22 7.35 9.76
C ILE A 180 2.98 8.20 8.52
N ILE A 181 2.59 7.52 7.44
CA ILE A 181 2.23 8.11 6.16
C ILE A 181 0.74 7.86 5.91
N ALA A 182 -0.02 8.93 5.66
CA ALA A 182 -1.44 8.85 5.30
C ALA A 182 -1.65 9.25 3.84
N ILE A 183 -2.46 8.49 3.11
CA ILE A 183 -2.70 8.70 1.68
C ILE A 183 -4.19 8.88 1.44
N THR A 184 -4.56 10.02 0.84
CA THR A 184 -5.91 10.25 0.31
C THR A 184 -5.85 10.69 -1.16
N GLY A 185 -7.00 10.86 -1.78
CA GLY A 185 -7.16 11.28 -3.17
C GLY A 185 -8.40 10.65 -3.80
N SER A 186 -8.77 11.11 -4.98
CA SER A 186 -9.93 10.57 -5.71
C SER A 186 -9.60 9.22 -6.35
N SER A 187 -8.42 9.05 -6.90
CA SER A 187 -7.92 7.80 -7.46
C SER A 187 -6.46 7.52 -7.06
N GLY A 188 -5.98 6.29 -7.27
CA GLY A 188 -4.59 5.93 -7.06
C GLY A 188 -4.15 5.65 -5.62
N LYS A 189 -4.98 5.91 -4.60
CA LYS A 189 -4.66 5.70 -3.17
C LYS A 189 -4.07 4.33 -2.87
N THR A 190 -4.79 3.27 -3.22
CA THR A 190 -4.39 1.88 -2.92
C THR A 190 -3.13 1.47 -3.68
N THR A 191 -2.97 1.94 -4.93
CA THR A 191 -1.77 1.70 -5.72
C THR A 191 -0.56 2.39 -5.09
N ALA A 192 -0.67 3.67 -4.75
CA ALA A 192 0.38 4.42 -4.09
C ALA A 192 0.76 3.80 -2.74
N LYS A 193 -0.22 3.42 -1.91
CA LYS A 193 -0.02 2.71 -0.64
C LYS A 193 0.77 1.41 -0.83
N PHE A 194 0.36 0.57 -1.78
CA PHE A 194 1.00 -0.72 -2.05
C PHE A 194 2.46 -0.54 -2.50
N LEU A 195 2.69 0.33 -3.48
CA LEU A 195 4.02 0.57 -4.03
C LEU A 195 4.95 1.20 -3.00
N LEU A 196 4.45 2.19 -2.25
CA LEU A 196 5.19 2.83 -1.18
C LEU A 196 5.55 1.85 -0.06
N SER A 197 4.59 1.05 0.39
CA SER A 197 4.82 0.03 1.41
C SER A 197 5.88 -0.98 0.97
N LYS A 198 5.82 -1.44 -0.28
CA LYS A 198 6.80 -2.36 -0.84
C LYS A 198 8.20 -1.73 -0.90
N THR A 199 8.28 -0.45 -1.26
CA THR A 199 9.54 0.28 -1.29
C THR A 199 10.11 0.51 0.10
N LEU A 200 9.28 0.97 1.05
CA LEU A 200 9.70 1.22 2.43
C LEU A 200 10.19 -0.04 3.16
N ASN A 201 9.67 -1.22 2.79
CA ASN A 201 10.16 -2.49 3.33
C ASN A 201 11.65 -2.75 3.05
N LEU A 202 12.26 -2.11 2.05
CA LEU A 202 13.70 -2.16 1.81
C LEU A 202 14.49 -1.37 2.88
N PHE A 203 13.83 -0.41 3.54
CA PHE A 203 14.45 0.49 4.52
C PHE A 203 14.06 0.16 5.97
N GLY A 204 13.13 -0.76 6.16
CA GLY A 204 12.69 -1.22 7.48
C GLY A 204 11.32 -1.85 7.48
N SER A 205 10.97 -2.49 8.61
CA SER A 205 9.68 -3.14 8.78
C SER A 205 8.54 -2.15 8.55
N THR A 206 7.67 -2.46 7.58
CA THR A 206 6.58 -1.57 7.15
C THR A 206 5.24 -2.27 7.30
N TYR A 207 4.32 -1.64 7.99
CA TYR A 207 2.92 -2.01 7.99
C TYR A 207 2.14 -1.16 6.98
N SER A 208 1.15 -1.73 6.32
CA SER A 208 0.20 -0.96 5.52
C SER A 208 -1.22 -1.47 5.74
N SER A 209 -2.20 -0.56 5.70
CA SER A 209 -3.61 -0.93 5.81
C SER A 209 -3.97 -2.00 4.77
N PRO A 210 -4.61 -3.12 5.18
CA PRO A 210 -4.96 -4.19 4.26
C PRO A 210 -5.99 -3.73 3.23
N ARG A 211 -5.97 -4.30 2.02
CA ARG A 211 -6.98 -4.02 0.99
C ARG A 211 -7.27 -2.52 0.87
N SER A 212 -8.56 -2.14 0.84
CA SER A 212 -9.02 -0.74 0.89
C SER A 212 -9.67 -0.42 2.23
N PHE A 213 -9.04 -0.83 3.35
CA PHE A 213 -9.49 -0.49 4.72
C PHE A 213 -9.21 0.99 5.00
N ASN A 214 -10.07 1.87 4.48
CA ASN A 214 -9.88 3.31 4.42
C ASN A 214 -11.02 4.13 5.02
N ASN A 215 -12.02 3.47 5.64
CA ASN A 215 -13.20 4.09 6.24
C ASN A 215 -13.14 4.07 7.79
N HIS A 216 -14.24 4.47 8.45
CA HIS A 216 -14.39 4.56 9.92
C HIS A 216 -14.20 3.23 10.68
N ILE A 217 -14.24 2.08 10.02
CA ILE A 217 -13.90 0.78 10.62
C ILE A 217 -12.48 0.38 10.21
N GLY A 218 -12.16 0.51 8.92
CA GLY A 218 -10.92 0.00 8.35
C GLY A 218 -9.67 0.74 8.85
N VAL A 219 -9.75 2.07 9.04
CA VAL A 219 -8.62 2.86 9.51
C VAL A 219 -8.27 2.54 10.96
N PRO A 220 -9.20 2.60 11.95
CA PRO A 220 -8.86 2.25 13.32
C PRO A 220 -8.46 0.77 13.46
N LEU A 221 -9.08 -0.17 12.72
CA LEU A 221 -8.65 -1.57 12.70
C LEU A 221 -7.21 -1.73 12.19
N SER A 222 -6.86 -1.02 11.13
CA SER A 222 -5.49 -1.03 10.60
C SER A 222 -4.50 -0.46 11.60
N LEU A 223 -4.85 0.66 12.25
CA LEU A 223 -4.00 1.30 13.25
C LEU A 223 -3.82 0.41 14.50
N SER A 224 -4.89 -0.27 14.94
CA SER A 224 -4.85 -1.24 16.04
C SER A 224 -3.91 -2.41 15.76
N ASN A 225 -3.70 -2.75 14.50
CA ASN A 225 -2.84 -3.84 14.05
C ASN A 225 -1.43 -3.40 13.63
N LEU A 226 -1.09 -2.11 13.78
CA LEU A 226 0.27 -1.62 13.61
C LEU A 226 1.15 -2.13 14.75
N ARG A 227 2.18 -2.91 14.44
CA ARG A 227 3.07 -3.48 15.46
C ARG A 227 4.00 -2.43 16.03
N VAL A 228 4.38 -2.58 17.29
CA VAL A 228 5.31 -1.66 17.98
C VAL A 228 6.71 -1.65 17.38
N ASP A 229 7.11 -2.73 16.70
CA ASP A 229 8.41 -2.85 16.05
C ASP A 229 8.42 -2.42 14.58
N ASN A 230 7.30 -1.91 14.05
CA ASN A 230 7.28 -1.34 12.71
C ASN A 230 8.03 -0.01 12.68
N LYS A 231 8.89 0.15 11.68
CA LYS A 231 9.58 1.42 11.40
C LYS A 231 8.69 2.40 10.64
N PHE A 232 7.79 1.87 9.81
CA PHE A 232 6.87 2.65 8.98
C PHE A 232 5.45 2.11 9.05
N GLY A 233 4.47 3.03 8.99
CA GLY A 233 3.05 2.73 8.84
C GLY A 233 2.45 3.50 7.67
N VAL A 234 1.81 2.84 6.71
CA VAL A 234 1.20 3.46 5.52
C VAL A 234 -0.30 3.23 5.53
N PHE A 235 -1.07 4.29 5.70
CA PHE A 235 -2.51 4.23 5.86
C PHE A 235 -3.23 4.91 4.69
N GLU A 236 -4.22 4.22 4.14
CA GLU A 236 -5.14 4.79 3.17
C GLU A 236 -6.34 5.41 3.89
N ILE A 237 -6.71 6.64 3.51
CA ILE A 237 -7.89 7.34 4.04
C ILE A 237 -8.83 7.64 2.87
N GLY A 238 -10.02 7.06 2.94
CA GLY A 238 -11.14 7.34 2.04
C GLY A 238 -12.13 8.32 2.67
N MET A 239 -13.08 8.78 1.86
CA MET A 239 -14.24 9.53 2.29
C MET A 239 -15.40 9.34 1.33
N SER A 240 -16.61 9.44 1.84
CA SER A 240 -17.84 9.65 1.09
C SER A 240 -18.43 11.04 1.35
N LYS A 241 -18.17 11.62 2.52
CA LYS A 241 -18.70 12.93 2.96
C LYS A 241 -17.58 13.80 3.55
N ALA A 242 -17.81 15.11 3.59
CA ALA A 242 -16.95 16.05 4.32
C ALA A 242 -16.90 15.70 5.82
N GLY A 243 -15.77 15.98 6.46
CA GLY A 243 -15.50 15.70 7.88
C GLY A 243 -14.93 14.31 8.15
N GLU A 244 -15.10 13.34 7.24
CA GLU A 244 -14.61 11.98 7.45
C GLU A 244 -13.07 11.89 7.44
N ILE A 245 -12.42 12.60 6.51
CA ILE A 245 -10.94 12.61 6.47
C ILE A 245 -10.36 13.29 7.70
N LYS A 246 -10.99 14.38 8.18
CA LYS A 246 -10.58 15.05 9.41
C LYS A 246 -10.62 14.10 10.60
N LYS A 247 -11.74 13.36 10.76
CA LYS A 247 -11.91 12.39 11.83
C LYS A 247 -10.87 11.27 11.77
N LEU A 248 -10.67 10.67 10.59
CA LEU A 248 -9.76 9.56 10.40
C LEU A 248 -8.29 9.97 10.53
N SER A 249 -7.90 11.12 9.95
CA SER A 249 -6.54 11.62 10.05
C SER A 249 -6.16 12.04 11.48
N ARG A 250 -7.14 12.45 12.31
CA ARG A 250 -6.93 12.72 13.74
C ARG A 250 -6.54 11.46 14.52
N LEU A 251 -7.05 10.29 14.16
CA LEU A 251 -6.63 9.02 14.76
C LEU A 251 -5.19 8.66 14.36
N ILE A 252 -4.85 8.86 13.09
CA ILE A 252 -3.57 8.47 12.51
C ILE A 252 -2.45 9.42 12.91
N LYS A 253 -2.71 10.74 12.98
CA LYS A 253 -1.71 11.80 13.24
C LYS A 253 -0.45 11.60 12.37
N PRO A 254 -0.55 11.76 11.03
CA PRO A 254 0.54 11.43 10.13
C PRO A 254 1.69 12.44 10.20
N GLU A 255 2.93 11.99 10.07
CA GLU A 255 4.09 12.83 9.80
C GLU A 255 4.16 13.23 8.32
N ILE A 256 3.64 12.37 7.44
CA ILE A 256 3.58 12.67 6.01
C ILE A 256 2.16 12.41 5.52
N ALA A 257 1.54 13.38 4.88
CA ALA A 257 0.27 13.21 4.19
C ALA A 257 0.46 13.32 2.68
N ILE A 258 -0.30 12.55 1.92
CA ILE A 258 -0.28 12.54 0.46
C ILE A 258 -1.69 12.76 -0.05
N ILE A 259 -1.87 13.71 -0.97
CA ILE A 259 -3.08 13.84 -1.76
C ILE A 259 -2.70 13.51 -3.21
N THR A 260 -3.17 12.34 -3.70
CA THR A 260 -2.74 11.84 -5.01
C THR A 260 -3.31 12.67 -6.16
N ASN A 261 -4.60 12.98 -6.10
CA ASN A 261 -5.31 13.83 -7.06
C ASN A 261 -6.71 14.23 -6.55
N ILE A 262 -7.31 15.20 -7.22
CA ILE A 262 -8.71 15.62 -7.05
C ILE A 262 -9.48 15.28 -8.33
N GLY A 263 -10.55 14.52 -8.19
CA GLY A 263 -11.44 14.09 -9.27
C GLY A 263 -12.83 13.73 -8.74
N GLU A 264 -13.71 13.31 -9.62
CA GLU A 264 -15.15 13.15 -9.39
C GLU A 264 -15.54 11.86 -8.62
N ALA A 265 -14.67 11.38 -7.73
CA ALA A 265 -15.02 10.26 -6.84
C ALA A 265 -16.03 10.72 -5.76
N HIS A 266 -17.11 9.95 -5.57
CA HIS A 266 -18.20 10.24 -4.61
C HIS A 266 -18.90 11.59 -4.84
N ILE A 267 -18.94 12.08 -6.08
CA ILE A 267 -19.46 13.41 -6.43
C ILE A 267 -20.95 13.56 -6.13
N GLU A 268 -21.68 12.46 -5.93
CA GLU A 268 -23.09 12.48 -5.52
C GLU A 268 -23.31 13.18 -4.18
N ASN A 269 -22.31 13.13 -3.29
CA ASN A 269 -22.35 13.70 -1.93
C ASN A 269 -21.79 15.14 -1.89
N PHE A 270 -21.43 15.72 -3.04
CA PHE A 270 -20.80 17.04 -3.13
C PHE A 270 -21.45 17.90 -4.22
N LYS A 271 -21.61 19.19 -3.93
CA LYS A 271 -22.18 20.12 -4.89
C LYS A 271 -21.21 20.38 -6.05
N PHE A 272 -19.95 20.64 -5.73
CA PHE A 272 -18.89 20.95 -6.68
C PHE A 272 -17.64 20.13 -6.45
N LEU A 273 -16.79 20.00 -7.47
CA LEU A 273 -15.49 19.33 -7.37
C LEU A 273 -14.54 20.04 -6.36
N LYS A 274 -14.71 21.37 -6.19
CA LYS A 274 -13.98 22.13 -5.17
C LYS A 274 -14.29 21.67 -3.75
N ASP A 275 -15.50 21.16 -3.50
CA ASP A 275 -15.88 20.66 -2.18
C ASP A 275 -15.21 19.31 -1.89
N ILE A 276 -14.98 18.48 -2.93
CA ILE A 276 -14.13 17.29 -2.82
C ILE A 276 -12.68 17.71 -2.48
N ALA A 277 -12.16 18.78 -3.10
CA ALA A 277 -10.83 19.29 -2.79
C ALA A 277 -10.75 19.78 -1.34
N LYS A 278 -11.75 20.50 -0.83
CA LYS A 278 -11.85 20.93 0.57
C LYS A 278 -11.89 19.73 1.52
N ALA A 279 -12.74 18.73 1.24
CA ALA A 279 -12.84 17.54 2.07
C ALA A 279 -11.53 16.73 2.11
N LYS A 280 -10.79 16.64 0.99
CA LYS A 280 -9.47 15.99 1.00
C LYS A 280 -8.40 16.83 1.69
N ALA A 281 -8.51 18.15 1.66
CA ALA A 281 -7.64 19.05 2.39
C ALA A 281 -7.75 18.92 3.91
N GLU A 282 -8.82 18.34 4.45
CA GLU A 282 -8.99 18.05 5.89
C GLU A 282 -7.83 17.23 6.48
N ILE A 283 -7.14 16.42 5.66
CA ILE A 283 -5.96 15.66 6.11
C ILE A 283 -4.85 16.58 6.61
N ILE A 284 -4.77 17.82 6.09
CA ILE A 284 -3.73 18.81 6.42
C ILE A 284 -3.84 19.24 7.90
N GLU A 285 -5.07 19.27 8.44
CA GLU A 285 -5.32 19.71 9.80
C GLU A 285 -4.65 18.83 10.87
N ASN A 286 -4.40 17.57 10.55
CA ASN A 286 -3.89 16.59 11.50
C ASN A 286 -2.47 16.09 11.17
N ILE A 287 -1.79 16.74 10.23
CA ILE A 287 -0.35 16.52 10.01
C ILE A 287 0.39 17.00 11.26
N GLN A 288 1.29 16.17 11.77
CA GLN A 288 2.08 16.50 12.96
C GLN A 288 2.95 17.77 12.74
N LYS A 289 3.30 18.42 13.84
CA LYS A 289 4.25 19.56 13.82
C LYS A 289 5.55 19.14 13.10
N ARG A 290 6.02 19.96 12.16
CA ARG A 290 7.13 19.67 11.25
C ARG A 290 6.87 18.54 10.25
N GLY A 291 5.63 18.10 10.11
CA GLY A 291 5.26 17.13 9.08
C GLY A 291 5.21 17.73 7.67
N ILE A 292 5.00 16.87 6.70
CA ILE A 292 5.11 17.23 5.28
C ILE A 292 3.84 16.81 4.53
N LEU A 293 3.33 17.70 3.69
CA LEU A 293 2.30 17.39 2.70
C LEU A 293 2.96 17.13 1.35
N ILE A 294 2.56 16.04 0.68
CA ILE A 294 3.02 15.72 -0.67
C ILE A 294 1.86 15.86 -1.64
N LEU A 295 2.02 16.67 -2.68
CA LEU A 295 1.01 17.03 -3.65
C LEU A 295 1.45 16.72 -5.09
N ASN A 296 0.49 16.33 -5.94
CA ASN A 296 0.69 16.29 -7.39
C ASN A 296 0.59 17.72 -7.95
N ARG A 297 1.69 18.23 -8.52
CA ARG A 297 1.72 19.59 -9.08
C ARG A 297 0.91 19.73 -10.37
N ASP A 298 0.69 18.64 -11.08
CA ASP A 298 -0.10 18.64 -12.32
C ASP A 298 -1.62 18.62 -12.06
N ASP A 299 -2.04 18.52 -10.78
CA ASP A 299 -3.44 18.60 -10.39
C ASP A 299 -3.95 20.05 -10.43
N LYS A 300 -5.12 20.28 -11.01
CA LYS A 300 -5.72 21.62 -11.11
C LYS A 300 -5.99 22.28 -9.76
N TYR A 301 -6.09 21.51 -8.68
CA TYR A 301 -6.26 22.01 -7.32
C TYR A 301 -4.96 22.15 -6.54
N PHE A 302 -3.81 21.98 -7.19
CA PHE A 302 -2.51 22.10 -6.52
C PHE A 302 -2.37 23.41 -5.74
N ASP A 303 -2.58 24.54 -6.42
CA ASP A 303 -2.41 25.86 -5.79
C ASP A 303 -3.39 26.10 -4.64
N PHE A 304 -4.62 25.59 -4.75
CA PHE A 304 -5.61 25.63 -3.68
C PHE A 304 -5.15 24.86 -2.44
N LEU A 305 -4.69 23.62 -2.63
CA LEU A 305 -4.21 22.75 -1.55
C LEU A 305 -2.91 23.30 -0.94
N ASN A 306 -2.01 23.82 -1.75
CA ASN A 306 -0.76 24.42 -1.32
C ASN A 306 -1.02 25.68 -0.46
N LYS A 307 -1.94 26.56 -0.84
CA LYS A 307 -2.33 27.72 -0.04
C LYS A 307 -2.86 27.32 1.35
N ILE A 308 -3.65 26.24 1.44
CA ILE A 308 -4.15 25.73 2.72
C ILE A 308 -2.99 25.24 3.58
N ALA A 309 -2.04 24.49 3.00
CA ALA A 309 -0.88 23.97 3.73
C ALA A 309 0.02 25.09 4.27
N ILE A 310 0.28 26.12 3.46
CA ILE A 310 1.07 27.31 3.87
C ILE A 310 0.40 28.03 5.05
N LYS A 311 -0.92 28.25 5.00
CA LYS A 311 -1.67 28.86 6.11
C LYS A 311 -1.60 28.04 7.41
N LYS A 312 -1.32 26.74 7.32
CA LYS A 312 -1.16 25.83 8.47
C LYS A 312 0.31 25.59 8.84
N ASN A 313 1.26 26.33 8.24
CA ASN A 313 2.70 26.16 8.42
C ASN A 313 3.18 24.71 8.13
N ILE A 314 2.54 24.03 7.17
CA ILE A 314 2.92 22.69 6.73
C ILE A 314 3.82 22.79 5.49
N LYS A 315 4.99 22.17 5.57
CA LYS A 315 5.91 22.09 4.44
C LYS A 315 5.29 21.24 3.32
N VAL A 316 5.34 21.75 2.08
CA VAL A 316 4.87 21.03 0.90
C VAL A 316 6.06 20.55 0.09
N LEU A 317 6.01 19.28 -0.32
CA LEU A 317 6.79 18.72 -1.42
C LEU A 317 5.83 18.37 -2.56
N ASN A 318 6.28 18.58 -3.78
CA ASN A 318 5.42 18.31 -4.93
C ASN A 318 6.12 17.47 -5.99
N PHE A 319 5.31 16.68 -6.72
CA PHE A 319 5.75 15.82 -7.79
C PHE A 319 4.85 15.98 -9.02
N GLY A 320 5.39 15.69 -10.20
CA GLY A 320 4.60 15.74 -11.44
C GLY A 320 5.47 15.72 -12.69
N PHE A 321 4.84 15.90 -13.85
CA PHE A 321 5.53 16.03 -15.13
C PHE A 321 6.01 17.47 -15.36
N SER A 322 5.40 18.44 -14.70
CA SER A 322 5.81 19.84 -14.76
C SER A 322 7.27 20.00 -14.35
N SER A 323 8.04 20.77 -15.11
CA SER A 323 9.44 21.12 -14.80
C SER A 323 9.59 21.94 -13.50
N LYS A 324 8.49 22.59 -13.05
CA LYS A 324 8.40 23.33 -11.80
C LYS A 324 8.23 22.44 -10.57
N SER A 325 8.05 21.09 -10.76
CA SER A 325 7.93 20.16 -9.65
C SER A 325 9.26 19.93 -8.95
N ASP A 326 9.22 19.73 -7.62
CA ASP A 326 10.39 19.33 -6.82
C ASP A 326 10.92 17.96 -7.30
N PHE A 327 10.00 17.06 -7.66
CA PHE A 327 10.27 15.77 -8.25
C PHE A 327 9.59 15.68 -9.61
N SER A 328 10.35 15.67 -10.69
CA SER A 328 9.81 15.54 -12.05
C SER A 328 10.51 14.46 -12.85
N ILE A 329 9.83 13.96 -13.90
CA ILE A 329 10.31 12.90 -14.76
C ILE A 329 10.11 13.24 -16.22
N LYS A 330 11.15 13.07 -17.01
CA LYS A 330 11.11 13.27 -18.46
C LYS A 330 11.60 12.02 -19.19
N GLN A 331 10.88 11.64 -20.22
CA GLN A 331 11.35 10.63 -21.18
C GLN A 331 12.45 11.26 -22.05
N ILE A 332 13.64 10.65 -22.08
CA ILE A 332 14.75 11.13 -22.95
C ILE A 332 14.72 10.37 -24.29
N ARG A 333 14.62 9.04 -24.22
CA ARG A 333 14.54 8.12 -25.37
C ARG A 333 13.70 6.92 -24.97
N SER A 334 13.39 6.02 -25.92
CA SER A 334 12.77 4.73 -25.59
C SER A 334 13.55 4.07 -24.44
N LYS A 335 12.86 3.65 -23.41
CA LYS A 335 13.40 2.98 -22.20
C LYS A 335 14.45 3.80 -21.39
N LYS A 336 14.61 5.11 -21.66
CA LYS A 336 15.52 5.97 -20.89
C LYS A 336 14.79 7.17 -20.31
N ILE A 337 14.76 7.28 -18.98
CA ILE A 337 14.08 8.36 -18.25
C ILE A 337 15.06 9.16 -17.40
N LYS A 338 14.83 10.45 -17.30
CA LYS A 338 15.54 11.37 -16.41
C LYS A 338 14.58 11.82 -15.30
N ILE A 339 14.96 11.57 -14.07
CA ILE A 339 14.24 12.04 -12.89
C ILE A 339 15.03 13.21 -12.31
N LYS A 340 14.39 14.37 -12.20
CA LYS A 340 14.93 15.54 -11.52
C LYS A 340 14.36 15.56 -10.11
N TYR A 341 15.18 15.85 -9.11
CA TYR A 341 14.75 16.15 -7.75
C TYR A 341 15.59 17.29 -7.20
N PHE A 342 14.95 18.42 -6.95
CA PHE A 342 15.60 19.69 -6.66
C PHE A 342 16.67 20.03 -7.72
N LYS A 343 17.92 20.29 -7.29
CA LYS A 343 19.06 20.56 -8.18
C LYS A 343 19.76 19.29 -8.71
N LYS A 344 19.33 18.08 -8.26
CA LYS A 344 19.95 16.79 -8.62
C LYS A 344 19.12 16.06 -9.69
N HIS A 345 19.74 15.06 -10.33
CA HIS A 345 19.03 14.19 -11.27
C HIS A 345 19.56 12.77 -11.25
N ILE A 346 18.70 11.84 -11.60
CA ILE A 346 19.01 10.42 -11.79
C ILE A 346 18.58 10.02 -13.20
N ILE A 347 19.45 9.28 -13.91
CA ILE A 347 19.13 8.70 -15.22
C ILE A 347 18.96 7.20 -15.03
N LEU A 348 17.81 6.68 -15.46
CA LEU A 348 17.53 5.25 -15.49
C LEU A 348 17.44 4.78 -16.95
N LYS A 349 18.12 3.68 -17.26
CA LYS A 349 18.09 3.00 -18.55
C LYS A 349 17.24 1.73 -18.44
N ASP A 350 16.74 1.23 -19.56
CA ASP A 350 15.97 -0.01 -19.68
C ASP A 350 14.68 -0.04 -18.84
N ILE A 351 14.11 1.13 -18.59
CA ILE A 351 12.90 1.31 -17.81
C ILE A 351 11.72 1.67 -18.71
N ASN A 352 10.68 0.84 -18.67
CA ASN A 352 9.42 1.10 -19.36
C ASN A 352 8.30 1.29 -18.33
N LEU A 353 7.94 2.53 -18.05
CA LEU A 353 6.85 2.90 -17.14
C LEU A 353 5.80 3.73 -17.89
N ASN A 354 4.54 3.39 -17.71
CA ASN A 354 3.44 4.25 -18.14
C ASN A 354 3.37 5.53 -17.26
N ASN A 355 2.57 6.49 -17.68
CA ASN A 355 2.49 7.78 -16.98
C ASN A 355 2.03 7.65 -15.53
N LEU A 356 1.08 6.75 -15.23
CA LEU A 356 0.62 6.52 -13.86
C LEU A 356 1.73 5.91 -12.98
N SER A 357 2.47 4.95 -13.52
CA SER A 357 3.64 4.37 -12.83
C SER A 357 4.73 5.41 -12.58
N LYS A 358 4.97 6.33 -13.52
CA LYS A 358 5.90 7.44 -13.35
C LYS A 358 5.47 8.37 -12.21
N LEU A 359 4.20 8.76 -12.16
CA LEU A 359 3.67 9.59 -11.07
C LEU A 359 3.77 8.89 -9.71
N ASN A 360 3.42 7.60 -9.63
CA ASN A 360 3.56 6.82 -8.41
C ASN A 360 5.02 6.72 -7.95
N LEU A 361 5.97 6.56 -8.90
CA LEU A 361 7.40 6.56 -8.59
C LEU A 361 7.85 7.89 -8.01
N LEU A 362 7.47 9.01 -8.64
CA LEU A 362 7.81 10.35 -8.14
C LEU A 362 7.22 10.62 -6.76
N CYS A 363 5.97 10.24 -6.53
CA CYS A 363 5.33 10.31 -5.22
C CYS A 363 6.13 9.52 -4.16
N CYS A 364 6.55 8.30 -4.51
CA CYS A 364 7.35 7.47 -3.61
C CYS A 364 8.72 8.11 -3.31
N LEU A 365 9.41 8.65 -4.32
CA LEU A 365 10.69 9.36 -4.13
C LEU A 365 10.54 10.59 -3.24
N SER A 366 9.42 11.31 -3.35
CA SER A 366 9.12 12.45 -2.47
C SER A 366 8.98 12.00 -1.01
N VAL A 367 8.36 10.84 -0.75
CA VAL A 367 8.28 10.25 0.60
C VAL A 367 9.66 9.81 1.11
N LEU A 368 10.45 9.13 0.28
CA LEU A 368 11.81 8.73 0.68
C LEU A 368 12.66 9.93 1.06
N HIS A 369 12.56 11.02 0.28
CA HIS A 369 13.26 12.29 0.60
C HIS A 369 12.76 12.90 1.92
N ALA A 370 11.44 12.95 2.12
CA ALA A 370 10.84 13.45 3.36
C ALA A 370 11.31 12.67 4.59
N LEU A 371 11.52 11.35 4.44
CA LEU A 371 12.03 10.45 5.47
C LEU A 371 13.57 10.43 5.57
N LYS A 372 14.27 11.22 4.76
CA LYS A 372 15.74 11.25 4.66
C LYS A 372 16.34 9.88 4.32
N LEU A 373 15.64 9.07 3.53
CA LEU A 373 16.10 7.78 3.03
C LEU A 373 16.86 7.94 1.71
N ASP A 374 17.76 7.00 1.44
CA ASP A 374 18.62 7.06 0.25
C ASP A 374 17.84 6.81 -1.05
N ILE A 375 17.60 7.87 -1.81
CA ILE A 375 16.93 7.86 -3.12
C ILE A 375 17.78 7.14 -4.18
N ASN A 376 19.11 7.09 -4.04
CA ASN A 376 19.99 6.47 -5.03
C ASN A 376 19.76 4.95 -5.14
N GLN A 377 19.11 4.35 -4.16
CA GLN A 377 18.68 2.96 -4.21
C GLN A 377 17.51 2.71 -5.18
N ILE A 378 17.08 3.71 -5.96
CA ILE A 378 15.95 3.62 -6.89
C ILE A 378 16.01 2.38 -7.80
N ARG A 379 17.20 1.96 -8.22
CA ARG A 379 17.39 0.78 -9.08
C ARG A 379 16.91 -0.52 -8.43
N SER A 380 16.96 -0.62 -7.10
CA SER A 380 16.50 -1.82 -6.36
C SER A 380 14.99 -1.94 -6.30
N PHE A 381 14.23 -0.85 -6.51
CA PHE A 381 12.79 -0.86 -6.37
C PHE A 381 12.00 -0.31 -7.58
N VAL A 382 12.65 0.28 -8.59
CA VAL A 382 11.94 0.85 -9.75
C VAL A 382 11.05 -0.19 -10.46
N ASN A 383 11.45 -1.45 -10.48
CA ASN A 383 10.67 -2.55 -11.07
C ASN A 383 9.38 -2.89 -10.29
N PHE A 384 9.21 -2.37 -9.07
CA PHE A 384 7.94 -2.51 -8.34
C PHE A 384 6.81 -1.70 -8.96
N PHE A 385 7.14 -0.64 -9.71
CA PHE A 385 6.18 0.33 -10.26
C PHE A 385 5.51 -0.16 -11.54
N LYS A 386 5.20 -1.46 -11.59
CA LYS A 386 4.35 -2.06 -12.63
C LYS A 386 2.88 -1.95 -12.25
N PRO A 387 1.97 -1.85 -13.23
CA PRO A 387 0.54 -1.83 -12.96
C PRO A 387 0.06 -3.07 -12.18
N LEU A 388 -0.88 -2.87 -11.26
CA LEU A 388 -1.45 -3.93 -10.44
C LEU A 388 -2.70 -4.55 -11.11
N ALA A 389 -3.10 -5.75 -10.68
CA ALA A 389 -4.35 -6.37 -11.10
C ALA A 389 -5.54 -5.45 -10.80
N GLY A 390 -6.47 -5.32 -11.75
CA GLY A 390 -7.59 -4.39 -11.69
C GLY A 390 -7.20 -2.90 -11.85
N ARG A 391 -5.91 -2.59 -12.09
CA ARG A 391 -5.37 -1.22 -12.13
C ARG A 391 -4.31 -1.05 -13.22
N GLY A 392 -4.65 -1.46 -14.43
CA GLY A 392 -3.81 -1.31 -15.62
C GLY A 392 -2.86 -2.47 -15.90
N LYS A 393 -2.97 -3.60 -15.18
CA LYS A 393 -2.16 -4.77 -15.48
C LYS A 393 -2.51 -5.34 -16.85
N ILE A 394 -1.49 -5.63 -17.65
CA ILE A 394 -1.64 -6.18 -18.99
C ILE A 394 -1.43 -7.68 -18.93
N TYR A 395 -2.39 -8.43 -19.46
CA TYR A 395 -2.33 -9.88 -19.62
C TYR A 395 -2.30 -10.23 -21.11
N LYS A 396 -1.33 -11.03 -21.52
CA LYS A 396 -1.30 -11.62 -22.86
C LYS A 396 -2.18 -12.88 -22.84
N ILE A 397 -3.28 -12.87 -23.58
CA ILE A 397 -4.28 -13.93 -23.59
C ILE A 397 -4.29 -14.58 -24.96
N LYS A 398 -4.30 -15.94 -24.97
CA LYS A 398 -4.53 -16.77 -26.16
C LYS A 398 -5.89 -17.44 -26.03
N ARG A 399 -6.84 -17.08 -26.90
CA ARG A 399 -8.20 -17.66 -26.96
C ARG A 399 -8.72 -17.64 -28.40
N TYR A 400 -9.50 -18.64 -28.78
CA TYR A 400 -10.11 -18.74 -30.12
C TYR A 400 -9.09 -18.50 -31.23
N ASN A 401 -7.93 -19.15 -31.16
CA ASN A 401 -6.78 -18.99 -32.08
C ASN A 401 -6.29 -17.55 -32.27
N LYS A 402 -6.63 -16.64 -31.36
CA LYS A 402 -6.21 -15.24 -31.36
C LYS A 402 -5.34 -14.95 -30.15
N ILE A 403 -4.36 -14.06 -30.34
CA ILE A 403 -3.55 -13.53 -29.25
C ILE A 403 -3.89 -12.04 -29.13
N PHE A 404 -4.21 -11.60 -27.91
CA PHE A 404 -4.49 -10.19 -27.61
C PHE A 404 -3.99 -9.80 -26.23
N ASN A 405 -3.82 -8.50 -26.02
CA ASN A 405 -3.49 -7.95 -24.72
C ASN A 405 -4.79 -7.44 -24.04
N LEU A 406 -5.07 -7.95 -22.85
CA LEU A 406 -6.12 -7.47 -21.98
C LEU A 406 -5.52 -6.50 -20.96
N VAL A 407 -5.95 -5.24 -20.97
CA VAL A 407 -5.62 -4.24 -19.95
C VAL A 407 -6.74 -4.26 -18.91
N ASP A 408 -6.43 -4.69 -17.69
CA ASP A 408 -7.40 -4.87 -16.62
C ASP A 408 -7.50 -3.62 -15.74
N GLU A 409 -8.57 -2.84 -15.92
CA GLU A 409 -8.93 -1.65 -15.13
C GLU A 409 -10.25 -1.86 -14.34
N SER A 410 -10.56 -3.11 -13.98
CA SER A 410 -11.86 -3.52 -13.47
C SER A 410 -12.14 -3.18 -11.99
N TYR A 411 -11.16 -2.66 -11.25
CA TYR A 411 -11.31 -2.50 -9.79
C TYR A 411 -12.35 -1.44 -9.39
N ASN A 412 -12.34 -0.27 -10.04
CA ASN A 412 -13.28 0.84 -9.80
C ASN A 412 -13.22 1.83 -10.97
N SER A 413 -14.31 2.54 -11.22
CA SER A 413 -14.37 3.55 -12.25
C SER A 413 -14.99 4.86 -11.75
N ASN A 414 -14.42 5.98 -12.17
CA ASN A 414 -14.98 7.31 -12.03
C ASN A 414 -14.61 8.14 -13.27
N PRO A 415 -15.25 9.30 -13.53
CA PRO A 415 -15.03 10.06 -14.75
C PRO A 415 -13.56 10.39 -15.04
N SER A 416 -12.81 10.82 -14.01
CA SER A 416 -11.39 11.15 -14.16
C SER A 416 -10.54 9.92 -14.47
N SER A 417 -10.78 8.78 -13.80
CA SER A 417 -9.99 7.56 -14.03
C SER A 417 -10.27 6.98 -15.42
N VAL A 418 -11.53 6.92 -15.85
CA VAL A 418 -11.90 6.42 -17.18
C VAL A 418 -11.30 7.30 -18.28
N LYS A 419 -11.38 8.64 -18.14
CA LYS A 419 -10.72 9.57 -19.07
C LYS A 419 -9.22 9.30 -19.18
N GLN A 420 -8.54 9.06 -18.04
CA GLN A 420 -7.12 8.77 -18.02
C GLN A 420 -6.79 7.44 -18.71
N VAL A 421 -7.63 6.40 -18.52
CA VAL A 421 -7.48 5.11 -19.20
C VAL A 421 -7.64 5.27 -20.72
N ILE A 422 -8.65 5.98 -21.18
CA ILE A 422 -8.89 6.26 -22.60
C ILE A 422 -7.66 6.96 -23.21
N ASN A 423 -7.18 8.01 -22.56
CA ASN A 423 -5.98 8.73 -23.01
C ASN A 423 -4.73 7.81 -23.04
N ASN A 424 -4.53 6.98 -22.01
CA ASN A 424 -3.39 6.04 -21.99
C ASN A 424 -3.48 5.00 -23.12
N LEU A 425 -4.67 4.51 -23.45
CA LEU A 425 -4.88 3.57 -24.57
C LEU A 425 -4.53 4.21 -25.92
N ASP A 426 -4.73 5.51 -26.07
CA ASP A 426 -4.38 6.22 -27.29
C ASP A 426 -2.88 6.25 -27.56
N TYR A 427 -2.06 6.23 -26.51
CA TYR A 427 -0.58 6.17 -26.59
C TYR A 427 -0.02 4.75 -26.73
N LEU A 428 -0.83 3.70 -26.50
CA LEU A 428 -0.40 2.34 -26.73
C LEU A 428 -0.38 2.04 -28.23
N ASN A 429 0.67 1.41 -28.66
CA ASN A 429 1.03 0.94 -30.02
C ASN A 429 0.07 1.31 -31.18
N ASN A 430 0.51 2.12 -32.13
CA ASN A 430 -0.33 2.77 -33.15
C ASN A 430 -1.04 1.83 -34.12
N ASN A 431 -0.56 0.59 -34.30
CA ASN A 431 -1.04 -0.35 -35.33
C ASN A 431 -2.05 -1.40 -34.83
N SER A 432 -2.32 -1.45 -33.52
CA SER A 432 -3.25 -2.44 -32.97
C SER A 432 -4.68 -1.89 -32.88
N LYS A 433 -5.66 -2.69 -33.28
CA LYS A 433 -7.07 -2.37 -33.02
C LYS A 433 -7.33 -2.35 -31.52
N LYS A 434 -7.98 -1.29 -31.03
CA LYS A 434 -8.26 -1.02 -29.63
C LYS A 434 -9.74 -1.12 -29.36
N TYR A 435 -10.09 -1.96 -28.39
CA TYR A 435 -11.46 -2.14 -27.93
C TYR A 435 -11.55 -1.76 -26.45
N ILE A 436 -12.66 -1.16 -26.03
CA ILE A 436 -12.92 -0.86 -24.63
C ILE A 436 -14.25 -1.45 -24.22
N ILE A 437 -14.29 -2.02 -23.02
CA ILE A 437 -15.53 -2.48 -22.36
C ILE A 437 -15.73 -1.57 -21.16
N LEU A 438 -16.89 -0.90 -21.11
CA LEU A 438 -17.23 0.04 -20.06
C LEU A 438 -18.42 -0.45 -19.25
N GLY A 439 -18.28 -0.43 -17.94
CA GLY A 439 -19.39 -0.58 -16.99
C GLY A 439 -19.93 0.78 -16.53
N ASP A 440 -20.97 0.72 -15.70
CA ASP A 440 -21.49 1.91 -15.03
C ASP A 440 -20.45 2.52 -14.09
N MET A 441 -20.34 3.84 -14.10
CA MET A 441 -19.65 4.59 -13.06
C MET A 441 -20.66 4.86 -11.92
N LEU A 442 -20.33 4.36 -10.74
CA LEU A 442 -21.17 4.49 -9.55
C LEU A 442 -20.87 5.78 -8.78
N GLU A 443 -21.70 6.10 -7.79
CA GLU A 443 -21.53 7.23 -6.86
C GLU A 443 -21.50 8.61 -7.54
N LEU A 444 -22.24 8.74 -8.65
CA LEU A 444 -22.39 10.00 -9.40
C LEU A 444 -23.71 10.72 -9.11
N GLY A 445 -24.69 10.04 -8.48
CA GLY A 445 -26.00 10.56 -8.16
C GLY A 445 -26.71 11.18 -9.40
N ASN A 446 -27.34 12.31 -9.23
CA ASN A 446 -28.06 13.04 -10.30
C ASN A 446 -27.14 13.50 -11.45
N LYS A 447 -25.81 13.47 -11.25
CA LYS A 447 -24.83 13.83 -12.30
C LYS A 447 -24.43 12.63 -13.16
N SER A 448 -25.00 11.44 -12.90
CA SER A 448 -24.65 10.20 -13.61
C SER A 448 -24.81 10.33 -15.11
N GLU A 449 -25.97 10.84 -15.58
CA GLU A 449 -26.22 11.01 -16.98
C GLU A 449 -25.22 11.97 -17.66
N PHE A 450 -24.96 13.10 -17.03
CA PHE A 450 -23.97 14.09 -17.51
C PHE A 450 -22.58 13.47 -17.70
N TYR A 451 -22.07 12.76 -16.70
CA TYR A 451 -20.74 12.17 -16.78
C TYR A 451 -20.66 11.01 -17.78
N HIS A 452 -21.69 10.15 -17.84
CA HIS A 452 -21.75 9.10 -18.85
C HIS A 452 -21.84 9.67 -20.27
N LYS A 453 -22.65 10.73 -20.48
CA LYS A 453 -22.71 11.42 -21.76
C LYS A 453 -21.37 12.05 -22.16
N SER A 454 -20.66 12.66 -21.21
CA SER A 454 -19.37 13.30 -21.48
C SER A 454 -18.29 12.31 -21.94
N LEU A 455 -18.35 11.03 -21.54
CA LEU A 455 -17.43 10.00 -22.03
C LEU A 455 -17.56 9.77 -23.54
N SER A 456 -18.75 9.92 -24.12
CA SER A 456 -18.94 9.74 -25.56
C SER A 456 -18.11 10.74 -26.37
N THR A 457 -18.00 11.98 -25.90
CA THR A 457 -17.19 13.02 -26.56
C THR A 457 -15.70 12.62 -26.59
N ILE A 458 -15.19 12.11 -25.47
CA ILE A 458 -13.80 11.68 -25.36
C ILE A 458 -13.55 10.45 -26.24
N LEU A 459 -14.45 9.46 -26.17
CA LEU A 459 -14.36 8.23 -26.95
C LEU A 459 -14.45 8.49 -28.45
N ASN A 460 -15.31 9.42 -28.88
CA ASN A 460 -15.47 9.78 -30.29
C ASN A 460 -14.18 10.40 -30.88
N LYS A 461 -13.41 11.15 -30.04
CA LYS A 461 -12.14 11.75 -30.42
C LYS A 461 -10.96 10.80 -30.27
N SER A 462 -11.08 9.71 -29.51
CA SER A 462 -10.00 8.76 -29.22
C SER A 462 -9.68 7.84 -30.42
N LYS A 463 -8.54 7.17 -30.38
CA LYS A 463 -8.12 6.12 -31.33
C LYS A 463 -8.75 4.76 -31.04
N ILE A 464 -9.73 4.66 -30.14
CA ILE A 464 -10.44 3.42 -29.82
C ILE A 464 -11.34 3.05 -31.01
N ASN A 465 -11.23 1.81 -31.48
CA ASN A 465 -11.96 1.33 -32.66
C ASN A 465 -13.42 0.95 -32.34
N LYS A 466 -13.64 0.23 -31.23
CA LYS A 466 -15.00 -0.22 -30.83
C LYS A 466 -15.18 -0.08 -29.32
N VAL A 467 -16.40 0.26 -28.93
CA VAL A 467 -16.83 0.43 -27.54
C VAL A 467 -17.96 -0.56 -27.26
N PHE A 468 -17.78 -1.35 -26.22
CA PHE A 468 -18.79 -2.23 -25.65
C PHE A 468 -19.21 -1.65 -24.31
N VAL A 469 -20.48 -1.77 -23.96
CA VAL A 469 -21.01 -1.25 -22.69
C VAL A 469 -21.83 -2.30 -21.97
N TYR A 470 -21.73 -2.30 -20.64
CA TYR A 470 -22.54 -3.15 -19.77
C TYR A 470 -23.02 -2.34 -18.57
N GLY A 471 -24.33 -2.16 -18.45
CA GLY A 471 -24.97 -1.39 -17.39
C GLY A 471 -26.03 -0.41 -17.93
N LYS A 472 -26.88 0.07 -17.01
CA LYS A 472 -28.04 0.96 -17.35
C LYS A 472 -27.55 2.37 -17.70
N ASN A 473 -26.69 2.95 -16.87
CA ASN A 473 -26.27 4.35 -16.99
C ASN A 473 -25.29 4.58 -18.15
N VAL A 474 -24.39 3.62 -18.40
CA VAL A 474 -23.41 3.68 -19.48
C VAL A 474 -24.06 3.59 -20.87
N MET A 475 -25.34 3.18 -20.96
CA MET A 475 -26.10 3.22 -22.19
C MET A 475 -26.24 4.66 -22.75
N THR A 476 -26.22 5.67 -21.87
CA THR A 476 -26.16 7.08 -22.28
C THR A 476 -24.89 7.38 -23.09
N THR A 477 -23.73 6.84 -22.63
CA THR A 477 -22.48 6.92 -23.40
C THR A 477 -22.67 6.28 -24.79
N TYR A 478 -23.20 5.04 -24.83
CA TYR A 478 -23.36 4.28 -26.06
C TYR A 478 -24.28 4.96 -27.07
N LYS A 479 -25.42 5.51 -26.63
CA LYS A 479 -26.38 6.23 -27.51
C LYS A 479 -25.70 7.40 -28.21
N ASN A 480 -24.76 8.09 -27.56
CA ASN A 480 -24.07 9.29 -28.07
C ASN A 480 -22.75 8.98 -28.81
N LEU A 481 -22.39 7.70 -29.01
CA LEU A 481 -21.21 7.34 -29.81
C LEU A 481 -21.50 7.45 -31.32
N LEU A 482 -20.47 7.76 -32.10
CA LEU A 482 -20.50 7.66 -33.57
C LEU A 482 -20.79 6.22 -34.00
N LYS A 483 -21.59 6.03 -35.10
CA LYS A 483 -21.96 4.67 -35.62
C LYS A 483 -20.73 3.76 -35.80
N LYS A 484 -19.61 4.28 -36.34
CA LYS A 484 -18.37 3.52 -36.55
C LYS A 484 -17.75 2.95 -35.25
N LYS A 485 -18.06 3.51 -34.08
CA LYS A 485 -17.57 3.07 -32.77
C LYS A 485 -18.50 2.13 -32.01
N LYS A 486 -19.77 2.09 -32.42
CA LYS A 486 -20.79 1.24 -31.83
C LYS A 486 -20.59 -0.23 -32.27
N ARG A 487 -20.82 -1.17 -31.37
CA ARG A 487 -21.07 -2.58 -31.70
C ARG A 487 -22.15 -3.09 -30.76
N LYS A 488 -23.26 -3.55 -31.32
CA LYS A 488 -24.24 -4.32 -30.55
C LYS A 488 -23.62 -5.64 -30.16
N CYS A 489 -23.69 -6.00 -28.88
CA CYS A 489 -23.62 -7.41 -28.49
C CYS A 489 -25.05 -7.91 -28.66
N ASP A 490 -25.29 -8.79 -29.61
CA ASP A 490 -26.50 -9.56 -29.62
C ASP A 490 -26.51 -10.41 -28.36
N SER A 491 -27.49 -10.15 -27.49
CA SER A 491 -27.76 -11.04 -26.35
C SER A 491 -28.21 -12.37 -26.92
N LYS A 492 -27.38 -13.37 -26.87
CA LYS A 492 -27.82 -14.76 -26.83
C LYS A 492 -27.94 -15.19 -25.40
#